data_533312e20bf6161374c83d0a1e123bbe
#
_entry.id   533312e20bf6161374c83d0a1e123bbe
#
_cell.length_a   1.000
_cell.length_b   1.000
_cell.length_c   1.000
_cell.angle_alpha   90.00
_cell.angle_beta   90.00
_cell.angle_gamma   90.00
#
_symmetry.space_group_name_H-M   'P 1'
#
loop_
_entity.id
_entity.type
_entity.pdbx_description
1 polymer ?
#
loop_
_entity_poly.entity_id
_entity_poly.type
_entity_poly.pdbx_seq_one_letter_code
_entity_poly.pdbx_strand_id
1 'polypeptide(L)'
;VLKSENGQILIKSSAAKSLVASTINSPSQKKKLISQNGVIKLVSNTGTLKAKNIKIDAGENGGVVSSGKIDVSSDNSKAGKIEVTGKEISIQSGSNILAKGAKGGGEILIGGDWQGKGNLLQATYATVEKNTLIDASSTKTGDGGKIVIWSDIKDQDSVTKVNGTLKAKSIDGAGGKIETSGAVINTDGIKVDASSQKGKGGLWLIDPYNYTIGDSEATTIKNQLNSGTNVSILTSQATSNSLSGSSGGYGDITVNTGLTLTGNNDATLTLNAARHITLNSGVKYLDTGSGKLSLAFIAGGNITQNTGGEIAIAKRIEAGKD
;
A
#
# COMPACT_ATOMS: atom_id res chain seq x y z
N VAL A 1 -7.36 27.85 1.83
CA VAL A 1 -7.49 26.81 2.86
C VAL A 1 -8.97 26.57 3.12
N LEU A 2 -9.46 25.35 2.88
CA LEU A 2 -10.78 24.92 3.31
C LEU A 2 -10.64 24.26 4.69
N LYS A 3 -11.40 24.75 5.67
CA LYS A 3 -11.41 24.19 7.04
C LYS A 3 -12.86 23.88 7.43
N SER A 4 -13.03 22.78 8.17
CA SER A 4 -14.25 22.48 8.90
C SER A 4 -13.87 21.94 10.29
N GLU A 5 -14.32 22.59 11.36
CA GLU A 5 -13.83 22.29 12.73
C GLU A 5 -14.48 21.05 13.34
N ASN A 6 -15.64 20.60 12.95
CA ASN A 6 -16.26 19.35 13.42
C ASN A 6 -17.06 18.66 12.33
N GLY A 7 -16.78 18.96 11.08
CA GLY A 7 -17.56 18.52 9.95
C GLY A 7 -16.78 17.64 8.97
N GLN A 8 -17.44 17.39 7.87
CA GLN A 8 -16.93 16.69 6.71
C GLN A 8 -16.68 17.67 5.57
N ILE A 9 -15.55 17.53 4.88
CA ILE A 9 -15.33 18.12 3.57
C ILE A 9 -15.64 17.07 2.52
N LEU A 10 -16.59 17.34 1.65
CA LEU A 10 -16.92 16.54 0.47
C LEU A 10 -16.62 17.36 -0.78
N ILE A 11 -15.71 16.87 -1.61
CA ILE A 11 -15.39 17.44 -2.92
C ILE A 11 -15.82 16.43 -3.98
N LYS A 12 -16.76 16.83 -4.82
CA LYS A 12 -17.17 16.07 -6.00
C LYS A 12 -16.84 16.83 -7.26
N SER A 13 -16.41 16.16 -8.31
CA SER A 13 -16.23 16.80 -9.60
C SER A 13 -17.60 17.02 -10.28
N SER A 14 -17.88 18.24 -10.67
CA SER A 14 -18.80 18.54 -11.76
C SER A 14 -17.95 18.75 -13.01
N ALA A 15 -18.49 18.42 -14.20
CA ALA A 15 -17.77 18.48 -15.48
C ALA A 15 -16.97 19.79 -15.66
N ALA A 16 -15.65 19.72 -15.76
CA ALA A 16 -14.78 20.86 -16.00
C ALA A 16 -14.08 20.71 -17.37
N LYS A 17 -14.50 21.50 -18.36
CA LYS A 17 -13.93 21.45 -19.72
C LYS A 17 -12.56 22.09 -19.88
N SER A 18 -12.10 22.95 -18.99
CA SER A 18 -10.95 23.83 -19.26
C SER A 18 -9.72 23.67 -18.36
N LEU A 19 -9.78 22.92 -17.26
CA LEU A 19 -8.67 22.84 -16.28
C LEU A 19 -7.62 21.77 -16.57
N VAL A 20 -7.86 20.90 -17.52
CA VAL A 20 -7.08 19.66 -17.73
C VAL A 20 -5.72 19.91 -18.36
N ALA A 21 -5.57 20.91 -19.19
CA ALA A 21 -4.36 21.12 -19.98
C ALA A 21 -3.15 21.57 -19.14
N SER A 22 -3.38 22.23 -18.01
CA SER A 22 -2.31 22.80 -17.16
C SER A 22 -1.89 21.94 -15.98
N THR A 23 -2.71 20.96 -15.60
CA THR A 23 -2.51 20.22 -14.34
C THR A 23 -1.89 18.83 -14.52
N ILE A 24 -1.92 18.28 -15.73
CA ILE A 24 -1.38 16.95 -16.04
C ILE A 24 -0.12 17.10 -16.90
N ASN A 25 1.04 16.91 -16.29
CA ASN A 25 2.34 17.08 -16.94
C ASN A 25 2.81 15.87 -17.77
N SER A 26 2.08 14.76 -17.79
CA SER A 26 2.45 13.56 -18.54
C SER A 26 1.53 13.33 -19.75
N PRO A 27 2.08 13.14 -20.98
CA PRO A 27 1.28 12.84 -22.17
C PRO A 27 0.46 11.56 -22.06
N SER A 28 0.93 10.57 -21.30
CA SER A 28 0.23 9.30 -21.06
C SER A 28 -0.97 9.45 -20.14
N GLN A 29 -0.91 10.34 -19.17
CA GLN A 29 -2.03 10.63 -18.26
C GLN A 29 -3.14 11.41 -18.97
N LYS A 30 -2.80 12.32 -19.89
CA LYS A 30 -3.78 13.09 -20.68
C LYS A 30 -4.68 12.20 -21.55
N LYS A 31 -4.16 11.09 -22.08
CA LYS A 31 -4.94 10.17 -22.93
C LYS A 31 -5.95 9.32 -22.17
N LYS A 32 -5.73 9.07 -20.88
CA LYS A 32 -6.55 8.15 -20.07
C LYS A 32 -7.74 8.80 -19.37
N LEU A 33 -7.70 10.12 -19.18
CA LEU A 33 -8.77 10.88 -18.50
C LEU A 33 -9.91 11.31 -19.44
N ILE A 34 -9.91 10.90 -20.70
CA ILE A 34 -10.94 11.27 -21.68
C ILE A 34 -12.15 10.35 -21.47
N SER A 35 -13.30 10.93 -21.04
CA SER A 35 -14.55 10.20 -20.97
C SER A 35 -15.11 9.94 -22.38
N GLN A 36 -15.99 8.95 -22.52
CA GLN A 36 -16.64 8.58 -23.80
C GLN A 36 -17.30 9.76 -24.55
N ASN A 37 -17.57 10.86 -23.88
CA ASN A 37 -18.19 12.08 -24.48
C ASN A 37 -17.24 13.28 -24.48
N GLY A 38 -15.92 13.10 -24.38
CA GLY A 38 -14.95 14.19 -24.36
C GLY A 38 -14.97 15.08 -23.11
N VAL A 39 -15.71 14.70 -22.07
CA VAL A 39 -15.76 15.41 -20.80
C VAL A 39 -14.82 14.75 -19.81
N ILE A 40 -13.80 15.48 -19.36
CA ILE A 40 -12.89 15.01 -18.32
C ILE A 40 -13.44 15.51 -16.97
N LYS A 41 -13.65 14.57 -16.05
CA LYS A 41 -13.93 14.89 -14.65
C LYS A 41 -12.61 14.85 -13.88
N LEU A 42 -12.19 15.99 -13.36
CA LEU A 42 -10.97 16.12 -12.58
C LEU A 42 -11.24 16.83 -11.27
N VAL A 43 -10.77 16.23 -10.17
CA VAL A 43 -10.64 16.92 -8.89
C VAL A 43 -9.17 17.21 -8.67
N SER A 44 -8.82 18.49 -8.53
CA SER A 44 -7.47 18.94 -8.26
C SER A 44 -7.37 19.58 -6.87
N ASN A 45 -6.41 19.15 -6.07
CA ASN A 45 -6.07 19.76 -4.79
C ASN A 45 -4.61 20.20 -4.77
N THR A 46 -4.37 21.51 -4.78
CA THR A 46 -3.04 22.11 -4.62
C THR A 46 -2.90 22.87 -3.29
N GLY A 47 -3.99 22.98 -2.54
CA GLY A 47 -4.08 23.73 -1.29
C GLY A 47 -4.13 22.83 -0.05
N THR A 48 -4.65 23.39 1.03
CA THR A 48 -4.84 22.66 2.30
C THR A 48 -6.32 22.41 2.56
N LEU A 49 -6.68 21.14 2.74
CA LEU A 49 -7.96 20.68 3.25
C LEU A 49 -7.76 20.22 4.70
N LYS A 50 -8.57 20.76 5.63
CA LYS A 50 -8.53 20.35 7.05
C LYS A 50 -9.93 20.18 7.60
N ALA A 51 -10.24 18.97 8.10
CA ALA A 51 -11.54 18.62 8.69
C ALA A 51 -11.43 17.39 9.58
N LYS A 52 -12.52 16.98 10.24
CA LYS A 52 -12.59 15.70 10.95
C LYS A 52 -12.57 14.53 9.97
N ASN A 53 -13.30 14.63 8.86
CA ASN A 53 -13.27 13.65 7.78
C ASN A 53 -13.24 14.38 6.43
N ILE A 54 -12.56 13.80 5.44
CA ILE A 54 -12.44 14.35 4.09
C ILE A 54 -12.74 13.24 3.08
N LYS A 55 -13.65 13.54 2.16
CA LYS A 55 -13.92 12.69 1.00
C LYS A 55 -13.70 13.47 -0.28
N ILE A 56 -12.86 12.93 -1.17
CA ILE A 56 -12.63 13.42 -2.53
C ILE A 56 -13.10 12.34 -3.48
N ASP A 57 -14.06 12.65 -4.33
CA ASP A 57 -14.70 11.69 -5.22
C ASP A 57 -14.79 12.27 -6.63
N ALA A 58 -14.02 11.70 -7.55
CA ALA A 58 -14.06 12.07 -8.97
C ALA A 58 -15.05 11.22 -9.79
N GLY A 59 -15.66 10.21 -9.17
CA GLY A 59 -16.58 9.27 -9.83
C GLY A 59 -15.87 8.25 -10.73
N GLU A 60 -16.68 7.35 -11.32
CA GLU A 60 -16.18 6.15 -12.05
C GLU A 60 -15.28 6.46 -13.25
N ASN A 61 -15.42 7.62 -13.87
CA ASN A 61 -14.64 8.00 -15.05
C ASN A 61 -13.76 9.24 -14.81
N GLY A 62 -13.62 9.65 -13.54
CA GLY A 62 -12.89 10.84 -13.19
C GLY A 62 -11.50 10.57 -12.61
N GLY A 63 -10.69 11.62 -12.56
CA GLY A 63 -9.36 11.59 -11.97
C GLY A 63 -9.23 12.50 -10.76
N VAL A 64 -8.33 12.15 -9.85
CA VAL A 64 -7.89 12.99 -8.75
C VAL A 64 -6.41 13.29 -8.91
N VAL A 65 -6.05 14.56 -8.80
CA VAL A 65 -4.65 15.00 -8.73
C VAL A 65 -4.47 15.83 -7.47
N SER A 66 -3.56 15.44 -6.59
CA SER A 66 -3.28 16.18 -5.36
C SER A 66 -1.78 16.40 -5.20
N SER A 67 -1.38 17.66 -5.07
CA SER A 67 -0.04 18.09 -4.62
C SER A 67 -0.10 18.86 -3.30
N GLY A 68 -1.30 19.04 -2.76
CA GLY A 68 -1.55 19.81 -1.57
C GLY A 68 -1.54 18.99 -0.27
N LYS A 69 -2.01 19.63 0.80
CA LYS A 69 -2.16 18.99 2.11
C LYS A 69 -3.62 18.56 2.34
N ILE A 70 -3.81 17.33 2.82
CA ILE A 70 -5.09 16.81 3.29
C ILE A 70 -4.88 16.35 4.74
N ASP A 71 -5.63 16.92 5.70
CA ASP A 71 -5.34 16.75 7.13
C ASP A 71 -6.61 16.51 7.94
N VAL A 72 -6.73 15.33 8.52
CA VAL A 72 -7.78 14.94 9.46
C VAL A 72 -7.19 14.57 10.83
N SER A 73 -6.00 15.07 11.12
CA SER A 73 -5.29 14.79 12.38
C SER A 73 -6.00 15.37 13.59
N SER A 74 -5.78 14.76 14.77
CA SER A 74 -6.33 15.19 16.05
C SER A 74 -5.28 15.12 17.15
N ASP A 75 -5.11 16.23 17.88
CA ASP A 75 -4.16 16.33 19.00
C ASP A 75 -4.72 15.76 20.32
N ASN A 76 -6.02 15.43 20.37
CA ASN A 76 -6.71 15.04 21.61
C ASN A 76 -7.47 13.70 21.50
N SER A 77 -7.65 13.17 20.29
CA SER A 77 -8.44 11.96 20.05
C SER A 77 -7.81 11.07 18.99
N LYS A 78 -8.50 10.00 18.61
CA LYS A 78 -8.24 9.28 17.38
C LYS A 78 -8.45 10.21 16.18
N ALA A 79 -7.61 10.11 15.16
CA ALA A 79 -7.74 10.88 13.94
C ALA A 79 -8.97 10.43 13.10
N GLY A 80 -9.32 11.25 12.13
CA GLY A 80 -10.45 11.01 11.24
C GLY A 80 -10.14 10.11 10.05
N LYS A 81 -10.98 10.22 9.01
CA LYS A 81 -10.92 9.41 7.80
C LYS A 81 -10.73 10.28 6.55
N ILE A 82 -9.84 9.84 5.67
CA ILE A 82 -9.66 10.39 4.31
C ILE A 82 -10.05 9.30 3.32
N GLU A 83 -10.93 9.64 2.39
CA GLU A 83 -11.29 8.81 1.24
C GLU A 83 -11.00 9.57 -0.05
N VAL A 84 -10.24 8.96 -0.95
CA VAL A 84 -9.94 9.51 -2.27
C VAL A 84 -10.33 8.46 -3.31
N THR A 85 -11.36 8.74 -4.09
CA THR A 85 -11.92 7.82 -5.10
C THR A 85 -11.98 8.46 -6.48
N GLY A 86 -11.79 7.63 -7.49
CA GLY A 86 -11.79 7.99 -8.89
C GLY A 86 -11.18 6.86 -9.72
N LYS A 87 -11.32 6.92 -11.03
CA LYS A 87 -10.71 5.93 -11.93
C LYS A 87 -9.17 6.03 -11.92
N GLU A 88 -8.65 7.25 -11.93
CA GLU A 88 -7.23 7.53 -11.92
C GLU A 88 -6.90 8.49 -10.77
N ILE A 89 -5.93 8.11 -9.94
CA ILE A 89 -5.54 8.90 -8.77
C ILE A 89 -4.03 9.15 -8.82
N SER A 90 -3.64 10.42 -8.75
CA SER A 90 -2.25 10.85 -8.71
C SER A 90 -2.00 11.72 -7.48
N ILE A 91 -1.26 11.18 -6.53
CA ILE A 91 -0.74 11.92 -5.40
C ILE A 91 0.68 12.34 -5.74
N GLN A 92 0.84 13.62 -6.03
CA GLN A 92 2.07 14.19 -6.58
C GLN A 92 3.10 14.51 -5.51
N SER A 93 4.33 14.68 -5.97
CA SER A 93 5.48 15.05 -5.13
C SER A 93 5.17 16.29 -4.25
N GLY A 94 5.58 16.24 -2.99
CA GLY A 94 5.34 17.29 -2.01
C GLY A 94 3.97 17.20 -1.30
N SER A 95 3.09 16.30 -1.72
CA SER A 95 1.79 16.10 -1.07
C SER A 95 1.95 15.58 0.36
N ASN A 96 1.08 16.05 1.26
CA ASN A 96 1.02 15.59 2.65
C ASN A 96 -0.41 15.16 2.99
N ILE A 97 -0.63 13.88 3.24
CA ILE A 97 -1.92 13.30 3.59
C ILE A 97 -1.84 12.76 5.01
N LEU A 98 -2.53 13.42 5.94
CA LEU A 98 -2.32 13.23 7.37
C LEU A 98 -3.60 12.84 8.09
N ALA A 99 -3.52 11.74 8.84
CA ALA A 99 -4.55 11.24 9.75
C ALA A 99 -3.88 10.81 11.08
N LYS A 100 -3.03 11.69 11.64
CA LYS A 100 -2.34 11.43 12.90
C LYS A 100 -3.25 11.70 14.09
N GLY A 101 -3.27 10.81 15.08
CA GLY A 101 -4.11 10.99 16.25
C GLY A 101 -3.39 10.74 17.57
N ALA A 102 -3.73 11.53 18.61
CA ALA A 102 -3.14 11.37 19.93
C ALA A 102 -3.55 10.06 20.62
N LYS A 103 -4.76 9.56 20.30
CA LYS A 103 -5.33 8.34 20.89
C LYS A 103 -5.61 7.24 19.85
N GLY A 104 -4.82 7.22 18.79
CA GLY A 104 -4.88 6.27 17.68
C GLY A 104 -4.86 6.97 16.33
N GLY A 105 -4.17 6.36 15.35
CA GLY A 105 -4.15 6.81 13.98
C GLY A 105 -5.52 6.70 13.30
N GLY A 106 -5.74 7.47 12.24
CA GLY A 106 -6.98 7.45 11.46
C GLY A 106 -6.92 6.48 10.27
N GLU A 107 -7.79 6.73 9.30
CA GLU A 107 -7.85 5.94 8.07
C GLU A 107 -7.56 6.81 6.84
N ILE A 108 -6.72 6.31 5.94
CA ILE A 108 -6.44 6.93 4.64
C ILE A 108 -6.66 5.88 3.58
N LEU A 109 -7.70 6.07 2.75
CA LEU A 109 -8.13 5.14 1.72
C LEU A 109 -8.03 5.84 0.37
N ILE A 110 -7.13 5.37 -0.48
CA ILE A 110 -6.85 5.93 -1.80
C ILE A 110 -7.09 4.84 -2.84
N GLY A 111 -8.09 5.01 -3.68
CA GLY A 111 -8.44 4.10 -4.77
C GLY A 111 -9.20 2.85 -4.38
N GLY A 112 -9.56 2.66 -3.11
CA GLY A 112 -10.32 1.50 -2.62
C GLY A 112 -10.20 1.33 -1.11
N ASP A 113 -10.85 0.31 -0.56
CA ASP A 113 -10.71 -0.09 0.85
C ASP A 113 -9.88 -1.37 0.98
N TRP A 114 -9.55 -1.75 2.19
CA TRP A 114 -8.72 -2.89 2.57
C TRP A 114 -9.14 -4.17 1.84
N GLN A 115 -8.22 -4.76 1.08
CA GLN A 115 -8.44 -5.95 0.24
C GLN A 115 -9.62 -5.80 -0.74
N GLY A 116 -9.86 -4.60 -1.26
CA GLY A 116 -10.96 -4.33 -2.18
C GLY A 116 -12.35 -4.57 -1.59
N LYS A 117 -12.49 -4.68 -0.26
CA LYS A 117 -13.76 -4.90 0.42
C LYS A 117 -14.55 -3.59 0.54
N GLY A 118 -15.82 -3.70 0.89
CA GLY A 118 -16.68 -2.52 1.03
C GLY A 118 -17.18 -1.96 -0.29
N ASN A 119 -17.69 -0.71 -0.26
CA ASN A 119 -18.40 -0.09 -1.37
C ASN A 119 -17.64 1.10 -1.97
N LEU A 120 -16.36 1.29 -1.66
CA LEU A 120 -15.59 2.35 -2.28
C LEU A 120 -15.34 2.02 -3.75
N LEU A 121 -15.47 3.05 -4.59
CA LEU A 121 -15.08 2.95 -5.99
C LEU A 121 -13.61 2.56 -6.08
N GLN A 122 -13.31 1.52 -6.86
CA GLN A 122 -11.95 1.04 -7.05
C GLN A 122 -11.30 1.76 -8.24
N ALA A 123 -10.08 2.22 -8.03
CA ALA A 123 -9.31 2.88 -9.08
C ALA A 123 -8.75 1.86 -10.08
N THR A 124 -8.53 2.27 -11.34
CA THR A 124 -7.71 1.53 -12.28
C THR A 124 -6.23 1.91 -12.14
N TYR A 125 -5.96 3.18 -11.79
CA TYR A 125 -4.60 3.68 -11.57
C TYR A 125 -4.50 4.46 -10.27
N ALA A 126 -3.59 4.03 -9.39
CA ALA A 126 -3.26 4.74 -8.16
C ALA A 126 -1.75 5.00 -8.10
N THR A 127 -1.35 6.26 -8.12
CA THR A 127 0.06 6.65 -8.08
C THR A 127 0.36 7.56 -6.90
N VAL A 128 1.45 7.27 -6.19
CA VAL A 128 2.01 8.11 -5.12
C VAL A 128 3.47 8.39 -5.47
N GLU A 129 3.76 9.65 -5.77
CA GLU A 129 5.09 10.05 -6.20
C GLU A 129 6.08 10.16 -5.03
N LYS A 130 7.37 10.21 -5.36
CA LYS A 130 8.45 10.47 -4.39
C LYS A 130 8.22 11.78 -3.64
N ASN A 131 8.79 11.90 -2.43
CA ASN A 131 8.64 13.06 -1.54
C ASN A 131 7.19 13.32 -1.09
N THR A 132 6.30 12.34 -1.23
CA THR A 132 4.96 12.36 -0.65
C THR A 132 5.00 11.75 0.75
N LEU A 133 4.28 12.34 1.70
CA LEU A 133 4.06 11.78 3.03
C LEU A 133 2.59 11.43 3.22
N ILE A 134 2.33 10.15 3.53
CA ILE A 134 1.02 9.65 3.95
C ILE A 134 1.19 9.09 5.36
N ASP A 135 0.54 9.70 6.36
CA ASP A 135 0.80 9.41 7.76
C ASP A 135 -0.49 9.25 8.57
N ALA A 136 -0.75 8.03 9.01
CA ALA A 136 -1.85 7.65 9.89
C ALA A 136 -1.33 7.16 11.26
N SER A 137 -0.25 7.73 11.77
CA SER A 137 0.36 7.29 13.02
C SER A 137 -0.43 7.71 14.25
N SER A 138 -0.34 6.91 15.31
CA SER A 138 -0.65 7.32 16.68
C SER A 138 0.52 8.10 17.27
N THR A 139 0.23 9.22 17.93
CA THR A 139 1.27 10.13 18.45
C THR A 139 1.46 10.08 19.95
N LYS A 140 0.57 9.43 20.70
CA LYS A 140 0.69 9.26 22.16
C LYS A 140 0.27 7.85 22.57
N THR A 141 -1.01 7.52 22.50
CA THR A 141 -1.58 6.22 22.92
C THR A 141 -2.45 5.63 21.82
N GLY A 142 -2.72 4.33 21.89
CA GLY A 142 -3.55 3.62 20.93
C GLY A 142 -2.77 3.19 19.68
N ASP A 143 -3.41 2.43 18.84
CA ASP A 143 -2.79 1.78 17.70
C ASP A 143 -2.51 2.75 16.55
N GLY A 144 -1.55 2.43 15.70
CA GLY A 144 -1.38 3.04 14.39
C GLY A 144 -2.64 2.85 13.54
N GLY A 145 -2.83 3.75 12.56
CA GLY A 145 -4.02 3.75 11.72
C GLY A 145 -3.96 2.78 10.54
N LYS A 146 -4.82 3.02 9.56
CA LYS A 146 -4.92 2.23 8.33
C LYS A 146 -4.61 3.11 7.11
N ILE A 147 -3.73 2.64 6.24
CA ILE A 147 -3.43 3.25 4.93
C ILE A 147 -3.69 2.20 3.85
N VAL A 148 -4.44 2.56 2.82
CA VAL A 148 -4.68 1.71 1.65
C VAL A 148 -4.38 2.53 0.40
N ILE A 149 -3.51 2.01 -0.46
CA ILE A 149 -3.28 2.49 -1.82
C ILE A 149 -3.66 1.34 -2.74
N TRP A 150 -4.76 1.50 -3.47
CA TRP A 150 -5.45 0.42 -4.15
C TRP A 150 -5.75 0.75 -5.61
N SER A 151 -5.56 -0.22 -6.49
CA SER A 151 -6.22 -0.29 -7.79
C SER A 151 -6.92 -1.65 -7.94
N ASP A 152 -7.99 -1.70 -8.75
CA ASP A 152 -8.86 -2.88 -8.86
C ASP A 152 -8.08 -4.10 -9.33
N ILE A 153 -7.81 -5.01 -8.41
CA ILE A 153 -7.05 -6.23 -8.68
C ILE A 153 -7.75 -7.17 -9.65
N LYS A 154 -9.06 -7.00 -9.90
CA LYS A 154 -9.81 -7.77 -10.90
C LYS A 154 -9.63 -7.22 -12.32
N ASP A 155 -9.18 -6.00 -12.45
CA ASP A 155 -8.80 -5.38 -13.73
C ASP A 155 -7.32 -5.66 -13.99
N GLN A 156 -7.01 -6.53 -14.95
CA GLN A 156 -5.64 -6.95 -15.29
C GLN A 156 -4.73 -5.78 -15.70
N ASP A 157 -5.31 -4.70 -16.18
CA ASP A 157 -4.58 -3.48 -16.58
C ASP A 157 -4.41 -2.49 -15.42
N SER A 158 -4.92 -2.81 -14.24
CA SER A 158 -4.81 -1.93 -13.08
C SER A 158 -3.38 -1.84 -12.56
N VAL A 159 -3.00 -0.64 -12.16
CA VAL A 159 -1.63 -0.35 -11.70
C VAL A 159 -1.65 0.47 -10.43
N THR A 160 -0.94 -0.03 -9.42
CA THR A 160 -0.58 0.75 -8.23
C THR A 160 0.93 1.01 -8.21
N LYS A 161 1.30 2.29 -8.21
CA LYS A 161 2.71 2.71 -8.14
C LYS A 161 2.94 3.61 -6.95
N VAL A 162 3.83 3.21 -6.04
CA VAL A 162 4.09 3.97 -4.81
C VAL A 162 5.59 4.16 -4.60
N ASN A 163 6.01 5.42 -4.57
CA ASN A 163 7.40 5.84 -4.30
C ASN A 163 7.46 6.87 -3.16
N GLY A 164 6.44 6.95 -2.32
CA GLY A 164 6.33 7.87 -1.21
C GLY A 164 6.68 7.23 0.14
N THR A 165 6.46 8.00 1.21
CA THR A 165 6.62 7.54 2.59
C THR A 165 5.23 7.29 3.20
N LEU A 166 4.97 6.06 3.63
CA LEU A 166 3.74 5.62 4.28
C LEU A 166 4.03 5.30 5.75
N LYS A 167 3.33 5.94 6.69
CA LYS A 167 3.52 5.73 8.12
C LYS A 167 2.21 5.40 8.84
N ALA A 168 2.21 4.32 9.59
CA ALA A 168 1.11 3.92 10.48
C ALA A 168 1.68 3.46 11.83
N LYS A 169 2.57 4.27 12.40
CA LYS A 169 3.30 3.95 13.65
C LYS A 169 2.43 4.03 14.89
N SER A 170 2.89 3.39 15.96
CA SER A 170 2.39 3.62 17.31
C SER A 170 3.53 3.88 18.29
N ILE A 171 3.21 4.62 19.36
CA ILE A 171 4.10 4.77 20.52
C ILE A 171 3.78 3.70 21.56
N ASP A 172 2.52 3.56 21.93
CA ASP A 172 2.08 2.76 23.09
C ASP A 172 1.14 1.61 22.72
N GLY A 173 0.47 1.67 21.56
CA GLY A 173 -0.35 0.59 21.01
C GLY A 173 0.39 -0.26 19.98
N ALA A 174 -0.32 -1.11 19.27
CA ALA A 174 0.22 -1.83 18.12
C ALA A 174 0.47 -0.89 16.92
N GLY A 175 1.44 -1.20 16.08
CA GLY A 175 1.59 -0.58 14.77
C GLY A 175 0.35 -0.81 13.92
N GLY A 176 0.13 0.09 12.94
CA GLY A 176 -1.06 0.07 12.10
C GLY A 176 -0.97 -0.89 10.92
N LYS A 177 -1.86 -0.68 9.95
CA LYS A 177 -1.93 -1.50 8.74
C LYS A 177 -1.75 -0.65 7.50
N ILE A 178 -0.85 -1.07 6.62
CA ILE A 178 -0.58 -0.42 5.35
C ILE A 178 -0.78 -1.45 4.25
N GLU A 179 -1.51 -1.10 3.19
CA GLU A 179 -1.74 -1.94 2.04
C GLU A 179 -1.37 -1.21 0.76
N THR A 180 -0.67 -1.91 -0.12
CA THR A 180 -0.40 -1.50 -1.50
C THR A 180 -0.81 -2.64 -2.42
N SER A 181 -1.85 -2.47 -3.22
CA SER A 181 -2.49 -3.55 -3.96
C SER A 181 -2.93 -3.10 -5.36
N GLY A 182 -2.94 -4.05 -6.29
CA GLY A 182 -3.34 -3.86 -7.69
C GLY A 182 -2.84 -5.03 -8.54
N ALA A 183 -3.40 -5.24 -9.74
CA ALA A 183 -2.94 -6.33 -10.60
C ALA A 183 -1.44 -6.21 -10.90
N VAL A 184 -0.98 -4.99 -11.18
CA VAL A 184 0.44 -4.65 -11.33
C VAL A 184 0.83 -3.66 -10.23
N ILE A 185 1.90 -4.00 -9.50
CA ILE A 185 2.44 -3.17 -8.42
C ILE A 185 3.88 -2.74 -8.75
N ASN A 186 4.19 -1.47 -8.47
CA ASN A 186 5.57 -0.99 -8.42
C ASN A 186 5.75 -0.22 -7.11
N THR A 187 6.66 -0.72 -6.27
CA THR A 187 6.99 -0.14 -4.96
C THR A 187 8.45 0.36 -4.88
N ASP A 188 9.08 0.61 -6.03
CA ASP A 188 10.45 1.12 -6.07
C ASP A 188 10.59 2.45 -5.33
N GLY A 189 11.49 2.48 -4.35
CA GLY A 189 11.74 3.66 -3.53
C GLY A 189 10.69 3.97 -2.46
N ILE A 190 9.69 3.12 -2.27
CA ILE A 190 8.73 3.24 -1.17
C ILE A 190 9.43 3.18 0.19
N LYS A 191 8.95 3.96 1.13
CA LYS A 191 9.32 3.85 2.55
C LYS A 191 8.07 3.57 3.37
N VAL A 192 8.05 2.45 4.05
CA VAL A 192 6.92 2.02 4.87
C VAL A 192 7.36 1.96 6.34
N ASP A 193 6.53 2.37 7.26
CA ASP A 193 6.81 2.23 8.69
C ASP A 193 5.49 2.06 9.46
N ALA A 194 5.20 0.82 9.82
CA ALA A 194 4.09 0.46 10.69
C ALA A 194 4.61 -0.09 12.04
N SER A 195 5.79 0.32 12.47
CA SER A 195 6.40 -0.13 13.73
C SER A 195 5.65 0.39 14.95
N SER A 196 5.89 -0.25 16.09
CA SER A 196 5.51 0.25 17.41
C SER A 196 6.71 0.35 18.32
N GLN A 197 6.73 1.37 19.19
CA GLN A 197 7.81 1.51 20.18
C GLN A 197 7.64 0.54 21.37
N LYS A 198 6.39 0.30 21.82
CA LYS A 198 6.11 -0.52 23.00
C LYS A 198 5.21 -1.71 22.71
N GLY A 199 4.41 -1.64 21.66
CA GLY A 199 3.49 -2.71 21.28
C GLY A 199 4.06 -3.62 20.18
N LYS A 200 3.19 -4.45 19.62
CA LYS A 200 3.54 -5.30 18.47
C LYS A 200 3.68 -4.45 17.21
N GLY A 201 4.61 -4.81 16.34
CA GLY A 201 4.73 -4.22 15.00
C GLY A 201 3.43 -4.43 14.20
N GLY A 202 3.13 -3.44 13.35
CA GLY A 202 2.00 -3.49 12.42
C GLY A 202 2.32 -4.29 11.16
N LEU A 203 1.53 -4.09 10.12
CA LEU A 203 1.56 -4.88 8.89
C LEU A 203 1.69 -3.99 7.66
N TRP A 204 2.57 -4.36 6.74
CA TRP A 204 2.52 -3.96 5.33
C TRP A 204 2.08 -5.15 4.48
N LEU A 205 0.92 -5.03 3.83
CA LEU A 205 0.36 -5.99 2.88
C LEU A 205 0.66 -5.52 1.45
N ILE A 206 1.17 -6.43 0.63
CA ILE A 206 1.42 -6.27 -0.80
C ILE A 206 0.58 -7.33 -1.51
N ASP A 207 -0.39 -6.92 -2.36
CA ASP A 207 -1.32 -7.87 -2.97
C ASP A 207 -1.41 -7.64 -4.50
N PRO A 208 -0.49 -8.22 -5.30
CA PRO A 208 -0.50 -8.24 -6.75
C PRO A 208 -1.01 -9.57 -7.33
N TYR A 209 -1.09 -9.66 -8.65
CA TYR A 209 -1.31 -10.95 -9.34
C TYR A 209 -0.11 -11.89 -9.21
N ASN A 210 1.09 -11.42 -9.45
CA ASN A 210 2.34 -12.11 -9.23
C ASN A 210 3.31 -11.17 -8.53
N TYR A 211 4.25 -11.71 -7.78
CA TYR A 211 5.28 -10.90 -7.16
C TYR A 211 6.66 -11.52 -7.30
N THR A 212 7.63 -10.70 -7.71
CA THR A 212 9.03 -11.11 -7.76
C THR A 212 9.82 -10.28 -6.76
N ILE A 213 10.51 -10.96 -5.85
CA ILE A 213 11.43 -10.33 -4.89
C ILE A 213 12.83 -10.34 -5.52
N GLY A 214 13.18 -9.26 -6.20
CA GLY A 214 14.53 -8.95 -6.66
C GLY A 214 15.31 -8.13 -5.63
N ASP A 215 16.43 -7.54 -6.03
CA ASP A 215 17.32 -6.80 -5.11
C ASP A 215 16.67 -5.57 -4.49
N SER A 216 15.88 -4.82 -5.27
CA SER A 216 15.16 -3.63 -4.81
C SER A 216 14.08 -3.98 -3.80
N GLU A 217 13.24 -4.96 -4.13
CA GLU A 217 12.17 -5.46 -3.26
C GLU A 217 12.74 -6.08 -1.99
N ALA A 218 13.78 -6.91 -2.10
CA ALA A 218 14.46 -7.52 -0.96
C ALA A 218 15.03 -6.46 0.00
N THR A 219 15.67 -5.42 -0.55
CA THR A 219 16.19 -4.30 0.26
C THR A 219 15.06 -3.56 0.97
N THR A 220 13.99 -3.28 0.27
CA THR A 220 12.81 -2.59 0.83
C THR A 220 12.17 -3.43 1.93
N ILE A 221 11.88 -4.72 1.67
CA ILE A 221 11.28 -5.65 2.64
C ILE A 221 12.18 -5.78 3.88
N LYS A 222 13.49 -5.98 3.69
CA LYS A 222 14.47 -6.06 4.77
C LYS A 222 14.41 -4.84 5.70
N ASN A 223 14.36 -3.64 5.13
CA ASN A 223 14.32 -2.42 5.92
C ASN A 223 13.06 -2.34 6.78
N GLN A 224 11.90 -2.80 6.27
CA GLN A 224 10.66 -2.83 7.03
C GLN A 224 10.70 -3.85 8.16
N LEU A 225 11.17 -5.05 7.89
CA LEU A 225 11.32 -6.10 8.90
C LEU A 225 12.30 -5.67 10.00
N ASN A 226 13.43 -5.06 9.65
CA ASN A 226 14.39 -4.54 10.63
C ASN A 226 13.81 -3.42 11.51
N SER A 227 12.83 -2.67 11.02
CA SER A 227 12.13 -1.64 11.81
C SER A 227 11.03 -2.22 12.71
N GLY A 228 10.74 -3.53 12.62
CA GLY A 228 9.66 -4.18 13.35
C GLY A 228 8.29 -4.10 12.67
N THR A 229 8.26 -3.78 11.38
CA THR A 229 7.04 -3.88 10.56
C THR A 229 6.95 -5.27 9.95
N ASN A 230 5.85 -5.99 10.19
CA ASN A 230 5.58 -7.26 9.52
C ASN A 230 5.27 -7.03 8.04
N VAL A 231 5.70 -7.92 7.17
CA VAL A 231 5.43 -7.86 5.73
C VAL A 231 4.70 -9.10 5.29
N SER A 232 3.59 -8.92 4.57
CA SER A 232 2.85 -10.00 3.93
C SER A 232 2.72 -9.74 2.44
N ILE A 233 3.12 -10.71 1.63
CA ILE A 233 2.92 -10.72 0.20
C ILE A 233 1.84 -11.75 -0.08
N LEU A 234 0.73 -11.30 -0.68
CA LEU A 234 -0.44 -12.10 -0.93
C LEU A 234 -0.76 -12.04 -2.43
N THR A 235 -0.91 -13.18 -3.09
CA THR A 235 -1.32 -13.25 -4.50
C THR A 235 -2.64 -14.01 -4.68
N SER A 236 -3.41 -14.18 -3.61
CA SER A 236 -4.63 -14.99 -3.58
C SER A 236 -5.84 -14.34 -4.24
N GLN A 237 -5.78 -13.06 -4.55
CA GLN A 237 -6.86 -12.33 -5.25
C GLN A 237 -6.88 -12.57 -6.77
N ALA A 238 -5.86 -13.24 -7.32
CA ALA A 238 -5.86 -13.65 -8.71
C ALA A 238 -7.11 -14.49 -9.02
N THR A 239 -7.86 -14.14 -10.07
CA THR A 239 -9.13 -14.80 -10.40
C THR A 239 -8.93 -16.26 -10.79
N SER A 240 -9.90 -17.11 -10.48
CA SER A 240 -9.87 -18.57 -10.74
C SER A 240 -9.52 -18.96 -12.18
N ASN A 241 -9.82 -18.13 -13.17
CA ASN A 241 -9.49 -18.37 -14.58
C ASN A 241 -7.99 -18.27 -14.90
N SER A 242 -7.21 -17.62 -14.03
CA SER A 242 -5.76 -17.49 -14.18
C SER A 242 -4.97 -18.59 -13.45
N LEU A 243 -5.62 -19.40 -12.62
CA LEU A 243 -5.00 -20.46 -11.84
C LEU A 243 -4.79 -21.77 -12.61
N SER A 244 -5.36 -21.93 -13.81
CA SER A 244 -5.23 -23.16 -14.61
C SER A 244 -3.84 -23.25 -15.25
N GLY A 245 -2.96 -24.00 -14.65
CA GLY A 245 -1.84 -24.83 -15.12
C GLY A 245 -0.92 -24.43 -16.28
N SER A 246 -1.13 -23.31 -16.96
CA SER A 246 -0.26 -22.89 -18.06
C SER A 246 0.89 -22.01 -17.56
N SER A 247 2.07 -22.20 -18.11
CA SER A 247 3.22 -21.31 -17.99
C SER A 247 2.77 -19.87 -18.33
N GLY A 248 2.70 -18.99 -17.34
CA GLY A 248 2.20 -17.61 -17.48
C GLY A 248 0.92 -17.28 -16.69
N GLY A 249 0.40 -18.21 -15.87
CA GLY A 249 -0.73 -17.93 -14.97
C GLY A 249 -0.34 -16.95 -13.83
N TYR A 250 -1.35 -16.42 -13.16
CA TYR A 250 -1.20 -15.55 -12.02
C TYR A 250 -1.24 -16.31 -10.69
N GLY A 251 -0.72 -15.72 -9.64
CA GLY A 251 -0.75 -16.25 -8.28
C GLY A 251 0.60 -16.76 -7.77
N ASP A 252 1.70 -16.47 -8.47
CA ASP A 252 3.04 -16.91 -8.09
C ASP A 252 3.80 -15.85 -7.29
N ILE A 253 4.65 -16.34 -6.38
CA ILE A 253 5.69 -15.54 -5.73
C ILE A 253 7.04 -16.13 -6.10
N THR A 254 7.90 -15.34 -6.73
CA THR A 254 9.26 -15.72 -7.09
C THR A 254 10.26 -14.93 -6.25
N VAL A 255 11.21 -15.61 -5.61
CA VAL A 255 12.25 -14.98 -4.83
C VAL A 255 13.59 -15.19 -5.53
N ASN A 256 14.18 -14.10 -6.01
CA ASN A 256 15.51 -14.07 -6.64
C ASN A 256 16.59 -13.67 -5.65
N THR A 257 16.22 -12.84 -4.66
CA THR A 257 17.16 -12.29 -3.68
C THR A 257 16.67 -12.57 -2.27
N GLY A 258 17.51 -13.16 -1.45
CA GLY A 258 17.23 -13.45 -0.06
C GLY A 258 17.39 -12.24 0.86
N LEU A 259 17.14 -12.44 2.14
CA LEU A 259 17.17 -11.40 3.16
C LEU A 259 18.14 -11.79 4.29
N THR A 260 18.99 -10.83 4.69
CA THR A 260 19.74 -10.93 5.95
C THR A 260 19.23 -9.83 6.88
N LEU A 261 18.53 -10.21 7.94
CA LEU A 261 18.07 -9.28 8.96
C LEU A 261 19.17 -9.00 9.98
N THR A 262 19.23 -7.74 10.39
CA THR A 262 20.23 -7.24 11.37
C THR A 262 19.54 -6.38 12.43
N GLY A 263 18.21 -6.29 12.40
CA GLY A 263 17.41 -5.45 13.31
C GLY A 263 17.28 -6.04 14.71
N ASN A 264 16.82 -5.19 15.63
CA ASN A 264 16.61 -5.57 17.03
C ASN A 264 15.13 -5.85 17.34
N ASN A 265 14.25 -5.75 16.33
CA ASN A 265 12.81 -5.94 16.50
C ASN A 265 12.36 -7.28 15.92
N ASP A 266 11.45 -7.93 16.62
CA ASP A 266 10.77 -9.11 16.08
C ASP A 266 9.90 -8.71 14.88
N ALA A 267 9.96 -9.50 13.81
CA ALA A 267 9.14 -9.28 12.62
C ALA A 267 8.80 -10.60 11.90
N THR A 268 7.72 -10.58 11.14
CA THR A 268 7.26 -11.73 10.34
C THR A 268 7.24 -11.36 8.88
N LEU A 269 7.81 -12.23 8.03
CA LEU A 269 7.60 -12.23 6.58
C LEU A 269 6.66 -13.39 6.24
N THR A 270 5.53 -13.06 5.62
CA THR A 270 4.58 -14.03 5.08
C THR A 270 4.58 -13.96 3.56
N LEU A 271 4.83 -15.08 2.90
CA LEU A 271 4.61 -15.27 1.47
C LEU A 271 3.42 -16.22 1.31
N ASN A 272 2.30 -15.69 0.80
CA ASN A 272 1.08 -16.46 0.60
C ASN A 272 0.68 -16.42 -0.88
N ALA A 273 1.04 -17.46 -1.61
CA ALA A 273 0.83 -17.56 -3.03
C ALA A 273 -0.43 -18.38 -3.35
N ALA A 274 -1.27 -17.87 -4.25
CA ALA A 274 -2.41 -18.64 -4.77
C ALA A 274 -1.96 -19.90 -5.53
N ARG A 275 -0.78 -19.85 -6.17
CA ARG A 275 -0.19 -21.01 -6.90
C ARG A 275 1.12 -21.46 -6.25
N HIS A 276 2.23 -20.90 -6.69
CA HIS A 276 3.57 -21.41 -6.36
C HIS A 276 4.43 -20.36 -5.67
N ILE A 277 5.30 -20.85 -4.78
CA ILE A 277 6.42 -20.08 -4.26
C ILE A 277 7.70 -20.72 -4.77
N THR A 278 8.52 -19.94 -5.47
CA THR A 278 9.82 -20.42 -5.97
C THR A 278 10.94 -19.59 -5.35
N LEU A 279 11.79 -20.23 -4.57
CA LEU A 279 13.05 -19.67 -4.08
C LEU A 279 14.16 -20.08 -5.05
N ASN A 280 14.70 -19.13 -5.80
CA ASN A 280 15.72 -19.41 -6.81
C ASN A 280 17.07 -19.75 -6.18
N SER A 281 18.02 -20.22 -7.02
CA SER A 281 19.31 -20.71 -6.55
C SER A 281 20.06 -19.65 -5.73
N GLY A 282 20.63 -20.06 -4.60
CA GLY A 282 21.40 -19.21 -3.70
C GLY A 282 20.57 -18.25 -2.82
N VAL A 283 19.23 -18.28 -2.85
CA VAL A 283 18.39 -17.47 -1.97
C VAL A 283 18.62 -17.86 -0.52
N LYS A 284 18.96 -16.89 0.32
CA LYS A 284 19.20 -17.09 1.74
C LYS A 284 18.33 -16.20 2.61
N TYR A 285 17.75 -16.78 3.64
CA TYR A 285 17.07 -16.07 4.73
C TYR A 285 17.88 -16.25 6.01
N LEU A 286 18.53 -15.17 6.43
CA LEU A 286 19.42 -15.17 7.59
C LEU A 286 18.95 -14.15 8.61
N ASP A 287 19.10 -14.47 9.88
CA ASP A 287 18.84 -13.57 10.99
C ASP A 287 20.09 -13.48 11.87
N THR A 288 20.74 -12.33 11.81
CA THR A 288 21.98 -12.04 12.56
C THR A 288 21.79 -10.92 13.59
N GLY A 289 20.57 -10.36 13.68
CA GLY A 289 20.20 -9.36 14.66
C GLY A 289 19.77 -9.95 16.01
N SER A 290 19.44 -9.10 16.96
CA SER A 290 18.83 -9.52 18.24
C SER A 290 17.32 -9.68 18.15
N GLY A 291 16.67 -9.06 17.18
CA GLY A 291 15.27 -9.31 16.82
C GLY A 291 15.12 -10.69 16.17
N LYS A 292 13.90 -11.20 16.11
CA LYS A 292 13.62 -12.54 15.58
C LYS A 292 12.78 -12.46 14.31
N LEU A 293 13.34 -12.94 13.20
CA LEU A 293 12.59 -13.17 11.98
C LEU A 293 11.73 -14.43 12.12
N SER A 294 10.46 -14.31 11.81
CA SER A 294 9.57 -15.46 11.55
C SER A 294 9.24 -15.49 10.05
N LEU A 295 9.27 -16.69 9.45
CA LEU A 295 8.92 -16.90 8.06
C LEU A 295 7.67 -17.78 7.99
N ALA A 296 6.71 -17.42 7.13
CA ALA A 296 5.57 -18.24 6.78
C ALA A 296 5.49 -18.32 5.24
N PHE A 297 5.56 -19.54 4.69
CA PHE A 297 5.38 -19.80 3.28
C PHE A 297 4.14 -20.66 3.11
N ILE A 298 3.14 -20.10 2.41
CA ILE A 298 1.84 -20.72 2.16
C ILE A 298 1.63 -20.70 0.65
N ALA A 299 1.32 -21.83 0.05
CA ALA A 299 1.07 -21.92 -1.37
C ALA A 299 -0.07 -22.91 -1.66
N GLY A 300 -1.00 -22.52 -2.52
CA GLY A 300 -2.02 -23.45 -3.04
C GLY A 300 -1.44 -24.54 -3.94
N GLY A 301 -0.24 -24.32 -4.49
CA GLY A 301 0.53 -25.30 -5.28
C GLY A 301 1.83 -25.68 -4.59
N ASN A 302 2.95 -25.59 -5.31
CA ASN A 302 4.26 -26.03 -4.82
C ASN A 302 5.05 -24.91 -4.15
N ILE A 303 5.82 -25.29 -3.13
CA ILE A 303 6.91 -24.47 -2.58
C ILE A 303 8.21 -25.15 -3.02
N THR A 304 8.98 -24.46 -3.85
CA THR A 304 10.23 -24.99 -4.42
C THR A 304 11.40 -24.16 -3.95
N GLN A 305 12.43 -24.81 -3.38
CA GLN A 305 13.72 -24.21 -3.11
C GLN A 305 14.76 -24.82 -4.02
N ASN A 306 15.38 -23.99 -4.86
CA ASN A 306 16.44 -24.41 -5.74
C ASN A 306 17.78 -24.54 -4.98
N THR A 307 18.81 -25.09 -5.64
CA THR A 307 20.09 -25.42 -5.01
C THR A 307 20.79 -24.19 -4.40
N GLY A 308 21.56 -24.41 -3.31
CA GLY A 308 22.35 -23.37 -2.64
C GLY A 308 21.54 -22.39 -1.78
N GLY A 309 20.26 -22.64 -1.59
CA GLY A 309 19.43 -21.84 -0.67
C GLY A 309 19.69 -22.22 0.80
N GLU A 310 19.49 -21.26 1.70
CA GLU A 310 19.67 -21.43 3.13
C GLU A 310 18.60 -20.67 3.91
N ILE A 311 18.02 -21.31 4.92
CA ILE A 311 17.11 -20.68 5.89
C ILE A 311 17.71 -20.89 7.28
N ALA A 312 18.35 -19.85 7.82
CA ALA A 312 18.95 -19.84 9.15
C ALA A 312 18.34 -18.70 9.97
N ILE A 313 17.24 -19.01 10.68
CA ILE A 313 16.47 -18.04 11.48
C ILE A 313 16.25 -18.60 12.90
N ALA A 314 16.14 -17.69 13.86
CA ALA A 314 16.02 -18.05 15.28
C ALA A 314 14.62 -18.51 15.69
N LYS A 315 13.59 -18.43 14.81
CA LYS A 315 12.21 -18.80 15.08
C LYS A 315 11.57 -19.66 14.00
N ARG A 316 10.39 -20.15 14.29
CA ARG A 316 9.57 -21.12 13.58
C ARG A 316 9.42 -20.84 12.09
N ILE A 317 9.63 -21.85 11.30
CA ILE A 317 9.25 -21.90 9.89
C ILE A 317 7.87 -22.58 9.82
N GLU A 318 6.90 -21.96 9.18
CA GLU A 318 5.63 -22.58 8.84
C GLU A 318 5.52 -22.71 7.32
N ALA A 319 5.41 -23.95 6.86
CA ALA A 319 5.04 -24.26 5.49
C ALA A 319 3.68 -24.97 5.52
N GLY A 320 2.68 -24.39 4.90
CA GLY A 320 1.34 -24.95 4.84
C GLY A 320 0.90 -25.09 3.39
N LYS A 321 0.14 -26.15 3.15
CA LYS A 321 -0.67 -26.36 1.95
C LYS A 321 -2.10 -26.43 2.43
N ASP A 322 -2.98 -25.55 1.95
CA ASP A 322 -4.42 -25.61 2.16
C ASP A 322 -5.06 -26.59 1.15
#